data_b43fa9cc29d3fbc6d2a3040cbed2c214
#
_entry.id   b43fa9cc29d3fbc6d2a3040cbed2c214
#
_cell.length_a   1.000
_cell.length_b   1.000
_cell.length_c   1.000
_cell.angle_alpha   90.00
_cell.angle_beta   90.00
_cell.angle_gamma   90.00
#
_symmetry.space_group_name_H-M   'P 1'
#
loop_
_entity.id
_entity.type
_entity.pdbx_description
1 polymer ?
#
loop_
_entity_poly.entity_id
_entity_poly.type
_entity_poly.pdbx_seq_one_letter_code
_entity_poly.pdbx_strand_id
1 'polypeptide(L)' 'MDIKGKVFIVTGGASGLGEGTARMLAAQGGKVVIADMQADKGEAVAKDIGGAFVRCDV' A
#
# COMPACT_ATOMS: atom_id res chain seq x y z
N MET A 1 -9.58 -8.03 14.85
CA MET A 1 -8.70 -8.55 13.80
C MET A 1 -7.27 -8.07 14.04
N ASP A 2 -6.32 -8.98 13.97
CA ASP A 2 -4.93 -8.64 14.20
C ASP A 2 -4.26 -8.30 12.88
N ILE A 3 -3.87 -7.04 12.70
CA ILE A 3 -3.25 -6.55 11.47
C ILE A 3 -1.75 -6.78 11.48
N LYS A 4 -1.16 -6.81 12.66
CA LYS A 4 0.29 -6.90 12.79
C LYS A 4 0.83 -8.17 12.15
N GLY A 5 1.81 -8.00 11.27
CA GLY A 5 2.47 -9.13 10.61
C GLY A 5 1.70 -9.74 9.44
N LYS A 6 0.48 -9.29 9.19
CA LYS A 6 -0.30 -9.79 8.05
C LYS A 6 0.02 -9.01 6.79
N VAL A 7 -0.17 -9.65 5.63
CA VAL A 7 0.10 -9.05 4.34
C VAL A 7 -1.21 -8.57 3.72
N PHE A 8 -1.22 -7.33 3.27
CA PHE A 8 -2.38 -6.72 2.63
C PHE A 8 -2.00 -6.19 1.25
N ILE A 9 -2.83 -6.46 0.27
CA ILE A 9 -2.67 -5.90 -1.06
C ILE A 9 -3.74 -4.82 -1.24
N VAL A 10 -3.29 -3.59 -1.47
CA VAL A 10 -4.20 -2.45 -1.62
C VAL A 10 -4.17 -1.99 -3.07
N THR A 11 -5.24 -2.28 -3.80
CA THR A 11 -5.38 -1.79 -5.18
C THR A 11 -5.75 -0.31 -5.15
N GLY A 12 -5.19 0.47 -6.07
CA GLY A 12 -5.38 1.91 -6.06
C GLY A 12 -4.72 2.60 -4.90
N GLY A 13 -3.70 1.98 -4.31
CA GLY A 13 -3.06 2.49 -3.10
C GLY A 13 -2.21 3.74 -3.29
N ALA A 14 -2.04 4.19 -4.54
CA ALA A 14 -1.22 5.36 -4.83
C ALA A 14 -1.98 6.67 -4.62
N SER A 15 -3.28 6.65 -4.45
CA SER A 15 -4.05 7.90 -4.37
C SER A 15 -5.27 7.76 -3.47
N GLY A 16 -5.69 8.89 -2.92
CA GLY A 16 -6.94 9.05 -2.21
C GLY A 16 -7.16 8.04 -1.09
N LEU A 17 -8.31 7.38 -1.15
CA LEU A 17 -8.72 6.44 -0.11
C LEU A 17 -7.78 5.23 -0.03
N GLY A 18 -7.26 4.79 -1.17
CA GLY A 18 -6.33 3.67 -1.20
C GLY A 18 -5.06 3.97 -0.42
N GLU A 19 -4.51 5.17 -0.64
CA GLU A 19 -3.32 5.59 0.09
C GLU A 19 -3.60 5.68 1.59
N GLY A 20 -4.74 6.26 1.98
CA GLY A 20 -5.13 6.35 3.38
C GLY A 20 -5.23 5.00 4.04
N THR A 21 -5.85 4.04 3.35
CA THR A 21 -5.98 2.68 3.83
C THR A 21 -4.61 2.02 4.01
N ALA A 22 -3.74 2.17 2.99
CA ALA A 22 -2.40 1.59 3.05
C ALA A 22 -1.60 2.14 4.23
N ARG A 23 -1.66 3.45 4.43
CA ARG A 23 -0.94 4.07 5.55
C ARG A 23 -1.48 3.62 6.90
N MET A 24 -2.79 3.47 7.01
CA MET A 24 -3.41 2.98 8.23
C MET A 24 -2.95 1.56 8.56
N LEU A 25 -2.98 0.68 7.57
CA LEU A 25 -2.56 -0.71 7.78
C LEU A 25 -1.08 -0.81 8.16
N ALA A 26 -0.25 -0.03 7.48
CA ALA A 26 1.18 -0.02 7.79
C ALA A 26 1.44 0.51 9.20
N ALA A 27 0.70 1.51 9.63
CA ALA A 27 0.85 2.08 10.97
C ALA A 27 0.52 1.06 12.05
N GLN A 28 -0.32 0.08 11.74
CA GLN A 28 -0.69 -0.97 12.69
C GLN A 28 0.19 -2.21 12.56
N GLY A 29 1.29 -2.10 11.85
CA GLY A 29 2.25 -3.19 11.72
C GLY A 29 1.94 -4.17 10.61
N GLY A 30 0.99 -3.87 9.74
CA GLY A 30 0.71 -4.69 8.57
C GLY A 30 1.79 -4.54 7.50
N LYS A 31 1.96 -5.58 6.70
CA LYS A 31 2.84 -5.53 5.54
C LYS A 31 1.97 -5.20 4.33
N VAL A 32 2.24 -4.07 3.69
CA VAL A 32 1.36 -3.56 2.64
C VAL A 32 2.04 -3.65 1.28
N VAL A 33 1.32 -4.20 0.32
CA VAL A 33 1.73 -4.18 -1.09
C VAL A 33 0.76 -3.26 -1.83
N ILE A 34 1.30 -2.21 -2.44
CA ILE A 34 0.49 -1.28 -3.19
C ILE A 34 0.45 -1.72 -4.65
N ALA A 35 -0.75 -1.91 -5.18
CA ALA A 35 -0.97 -2.27 -6.58
C ALA A 35 -1.67 -1.09 -7.26
N ASP A 36 -0.99 -0.47 -8.22
CA ASP A 36 -1.53 0.71 -8.90
C ASP A 36 -0.88 0.85 -10.27
N MET A 37 -1.57 1.53 -11.18
CA MET A 37 -1.01 1.85 -12.49
C MET A 37 0.01 2.98 -12.42
N GLN A 38 -0.09 3.84 -11.43
CA GLN A 38 0.79 5.01 -11.28
C GLN A 38 2.05 4.61 -10.51
N ALA A 39 3.06 4.17 -11.27
CA ALA A 39 4.28 3.66 -10.65
C ALA A 39 4.98 4.69 -9.77
N ASP A 40 5.09 5.94 -10.25
CA ASP A 40 5.80 6.96 -9.50
C ASP A 40 5.18 7.20 -8.13
N LYS A 41 3.88 7.40 -8.09
CA LYS A 41 3.16 7.62 -6.84
C LYS A 41 3.13 6.37 -5.97
N GLY A 42 2.89 5.22 -6.60
CA GLY A 42 2.82 3.96 -5.87
C GLY A 42 4.12 3.63 -5.18
N GLU A 43 5.24 3.79 -5.87
CA GLU A 43 6.55 3.56 -5.29
C GLU A 43 6.85 4.53 -4.16
N ALA A 44 6.46 5.80 -4.32
CA ALA A 44 6.69 6.80 -3.28
C ALA A 44 5.92 6.45 -2.00
N VAL A 45 4.66 6.05 -2.14
CA VAL A 45 3.85 5.66 -0.98
C VAL A 45 4.41 4.40 -0.35
N ALA A 46 4.75 3.40 -1.17
CA ALA A 46 5.30 2.15 -0.65
C ALA A 46 6.58 2.39 0.13
N LYS A 47 7.46 3.23 -0.39
CA LYS A 47 8.71 3.57 0.29
C LYS A 47 8.44 4.25 1.62
N ASP A 48 7.48 5.16 1.64
CA ASP A 48 7.11 5.91 2.85
C ASP A 48 6.63 4.99 3.97
N ILE A 49 5.85 3.98 3.61
CA ILE A 49 5.26 3.08 4.60
C ILE A 49 6.07 1.82 4.83
N GLY A 50 7.20 1.68 4.16
CA GLY A 50 8.03 0.48 4.28
C GLY A 50 7.41 -0.75 3.64
N GLY A 51 6.54 -0.55 2.67
CA GLY A 51 5.89 -1.63 1.95
C GLY A 51 6.53 -1.93 0.60
N ALA A 52 5.80 -2.63 -0.25
CA ALA A 52 6.23 -2.96 -1.60
C ALA A 52 5.26 -2.37 -2.62
N PHE A 53 5.73 -2.21 -3.84
CA PHE A 53 4.89 -1.73 -4.94
C PHE A 53 4.89 -2.73 -6.09
N VAL A 54 3.71 -2.95 -6.64
CA VAL A 54 3.54 -3.74 -7.86
C VAL A 54 2.70 -2.93 -8.83
N ARG A 55 3.21 -2.75 -10.03
CA ARG A 55 2.43 -2.08 -11.06
C ARG A 55 1.30 -3.01 -11.50
N CYS A 56 0.10 -2.52 -11.40
CA CYS A 56 -1.09 -3.29 -11.77
C CYS A 56 -1.86 -2.51 -12.84
N ASP A 57 -1.94 -3.09 -14.01
CA ASP A 57 -2.66 -2.52 -15.14
C ASP A 57 -3.95 -3.32 -15.30
N VAL A 58 -5.06 -2.68 -14.96
CA VAL A 58 -6.38 -3.34 -15.00
C VAL A 58 -7.13 -2.97 -16.25
#